data_f681d2c1e5a86d50db2826af9806268a
#
_entry.id   f681d2c1e5a86d50db2826af9806268a
#
_cell.length_a   1.000
_cell.length_b   1.000
_cell.length_c   1.000
_cell.angle_alpha   90.00
_cell.angle_beta   90.00
_cell.angle_gamma   90.00
#
_symmetry.space_group_name_H-M   'P 1'
#
loop_
_entity.id
_entity.type
_entity.pdbx_description
1 polymer ?
#
loop_
_entity_poly.entity_id
_entity_poly.type
_entity_poly.pdbx_seq_one_letter_code
_entity_poly.pdbx_strand_id
1 'polypeptide(L)'
;GILLSNLNFNALGAQIIATNPMFKPGDKMLAIMPMFHGFGLGVSIHSMLVNGGRCILIPRFTPQTYAELLKKHKPNFIAGVPTLYEALLRIPGLEDLDLSCLKGVFSGGDSLSVELKKRFDKFLKEHKATIEVREGYGTTECVTASCLTPYHMSREGSIGIPFPDTFYKIVRVGTEEELPYGEEGEICLSGPTVMMEY
;
A
#
# COMPACT_ATOMS: atom_id res chain seq x y z
N GLY A 1 -23.60 3.86 -1.09
CA GLY A 1 -22.36 4.17 -1.83
C GLY A 1 -21.55 5.20 -1.06
N ILE A 2 -20.28 5.39 -1.44
CA ILE A 2 -19.39 6.36 -0.78
C ILE A 2 -19.08 7.47 -1.78
N LEU A 3 -19.40 8.72 -1.42
CA LEU A 3 -19.15 9.89 -2.26
C LEU A 3 -17.77 10.47 -1.96
N LEU A 4 -16.90 10.38 -2.96
CA LEU A 4 -15.52 10.90 -2.91
C LEU A 4 -15.36 12.06 -3.91
N SER A 5 -14.67 13.10 -3.50
CA SER A 5 -14.35 14.25 -4.33
C SER A 5 -12.99 14.09 -5.04
N ASN A 6 -12.75 14.92 -6.06
CA ASN A 6 -11.42 15.03 -6.66
C ASN A 6 -10.34 15.45 -5.64
N LEU A 7 -10.72 16.25 -4.64
CA LEU A 7 -9.81 16.65 -3.56
C LEU A 7 -9.33 15.43 -2.77
N ASN A 8 -10.24 14.50 -2.41
CA ASN A 8 -9.88 13.30 -1.67
C ASN A 8 -8.83 12.47 -2.41
N PHE A 9 -9.01 12.24 -3.72
CA PHE A 9 -8.04 11.52 -4.55
C PHE A 9 -6.71 12.26 -4.70
N ASN A 10 -6.74 13.56 -4.93
CA ASN A 10 -5.53 14.36 -5.09
C ASN A 10 -4.74 14.46 -3.79
N ALA A 11 -5.43 14.60 -2.65
CA ALA A 11 -4.81 14.57 -1.33
C ALA A 11 -4.10 13.23 -1.08
N LEU A 12 -4.76 12.10 -1.37
CA LEU A 12 -4.12 10.78 -1.27
C LEU A 12 -2.86 10.70 -2.15
N GLY A 13 -2.92 11.19 -3.39
CA GLY A 13 -1.76 11.22 -4.29
C GLY A 13 -0.58 11.99 -3.70
N ALA A 14 -0.82 13.15 -3.11
CA ALA A 14 0.20 13.97 -2.44
C ALA A 14 0.76 13.27 -1.19
N GLN A 15 -0.10 12.69 -0.35
CA GLN A 15 0.27 11.98 0.87
C GLN A 15 1.14 10.75 0.58
N ILE A 16 0.79 9.96 -0.44
CA ILE A 16 1.56 8.77 -0.84
C ILE A 16 2.97 9.18 -1.26
N ILE A 17 3.13 10.23 -2.06
CA ILE A 17 4.46 10.68 -2.48
C ILE A 17 5.25 11.25 -1.33
N ALA A 18 4.62 12.03 -0.44
CA ALA A 18 5.28 12.56 0.75
C ALA A 18 5.85 11.45 1.67
N THR A 19 5.22 10.28 1.69
CA THR A 19 5.69 9.12 2.46
C THR A 19 6.63 8.19 1.68
N ASN A 20 6.94 8.52 0.42
CA ASN A 20 7.80 7.71 -0.46
C ASN A 20 8.94 8.55 -1.07
N PRO A 21 9.96 8.92 -0.26
CA PRO A 21 11.03 9.83 -0.69
C PRO A 21 11.88 9.29 -1.85
N MET A 22 11.81 7.99 -2.14
CA MET A 22 12.51 7.38 -3.27
C MET A 22 11.78 7.52 -4.61
N PHE A 23 10.51 7.97 -4.60
CA PHE A 23 9.75 8.16 -5.83
C PHE A 23 10.38 9.25 -6.71
N LYS A 24 10.37 8.99 -8.02
CA LYS A 24 10.77 9.96 -9.04
C LYS A 24 9.80 9.92 -10.21
N PRO A 25 9.50 11.05 -10.88
CA PRO A 25 8.74 11.04 -12.13
C PRO A 25 9.33 10.04 -13.13
N GLY A 26 8.47 9.28 -13.78
CA GLY A 26 8.84 8.18 -14.67
C GLY A 26 8.96 6.82 -14.00
N ASP A 27 8.97 6.71 -12.67
CA ASP A 27 8.92 5.43 -11.97
C ASP A 27 7.65 4.65 -12.33
N LYS A 28 7.76 3.32 -12.28
CA LYS A 28 6.74 2.39 -12.74
C LYS A 28 6.08 1.67 -11.56
N MET A 29 4.76 1.62 -11.56
CA MET A 29 3.95 0.76 -10.70
C MET A 29 3.40 -0.41 -11.49
N LEU A 30 3.57 -1.63 -10.98
CA LEU A 30 2.85 -2.80 -11.51
C LEU A 30 1.48 -2.86 -10.85
N ALA A 31 0.46 -2.39 -11.57
CA ALA A 31 -0.89 -2.17 -11.05
C ALA A 31 -1.76 -3.40 -11.28
N ILE A 32 -1.83 -4.27 -10.28
CA ILE A 32 -2.60 -5.53 -10.33
C ILE A 32 -3.91 -5.47 -9.56
N MET A 33 -4.03 -4.50 -8.65
CA MET A 33 -5.24 -4.37 -7.85
C MET A 33 -6.41 -3.92 -8.73
N PRO A 34 -7.62 -4.40 -8.48
CA PRO A 34 -8.79 -4.04 -9.28
C PRO A 34 -8.99 -2.52 -9.37
N MET A 35 -9.17 -2.00 -10.58
CA MET A 35 -9.32 -0.57 -10.83
C MET A 35 -10.63 0.03 -10.29
N PHE A 36 -11.62 -0.80 -10.00
CA PHE A 36 -12.88 -0.39 -9.35
C PHE A 36 -12.78 -0.33 -7.82
N HIS A 37 -11.66 -0.75 -7.24
CA HIS A 37 -11.38 -0.68 -5.81
C HIS A 37 -10.44 0.48 -5.51
N GLY A 38 -10.65 1.21 -4.41
CA GLY A 38 -9.83 2.36 -4.03
C GLY A 38 -8.33 2.05 -4.01
N PHE A 39 -7.92 0.86 -3.58
CA PHE A 39 -6.51 0.46 -3.56
C PHE A 39 -5.90 0.42 -4.98
N GLY A 40 -6.62 -0.16 -5.95
CA GLY A 40 -6.17 -0.15 -7.34
C GLY A 40 -6.21 1.25 -7.96
N LEU A 41 -7.36 1.92 -7.86
CA LEU A 41 -7.54 3.24 -8.46
C LEU A 41 -6.71 4.31 -7.74
N GLY A 42 -6.80 4.40 -6.42
CA GLY A 42 -6.18 5.47 -5.62
C GLY A 42 -4.66 5.31 -5.52
N VAL A 43 -4.18 4.16 -5.03
CA VAL A 43 -2.74 3.94 -4.80
C VAL A 43 -2.00 3.60 -6.08
N SER A 44 -2.49 2.59 -6.85
CA SER A 44 -1.69 2.05 -7.94
C SER A 44 -1.79 2.88 -9.22
N ILE A 45 -2.87 3.63 -9.44
CA ILE A 45 -3.09 4.37 -10.68
C ILE A 45 -3.02 5.88 -10.43
N HIS A 46 -3.98 6.44 -9.69
CA HIS A 46 -4.12 7.89 -9.55
C HIS A 46 -2.86 8.52 -8.94
N SER A 47 -2.39 7.99 -7.80
CA SER A 47 -1.20 8.54 -7.11
C SER A 47 0.05 8.51 -7.99
N MET A 48 0.20 7.49 -8.83
CA MET A 48 1.31 7.43 -9.78
C MET A 48 1.17 8.49 -10.87
N LEU A 49 0.00 8.58 -11.51
CA LEU A 49 -0.20 9.45 -12.67
C LEU A 49 -0.13 10.93 -12.32
N VAL A 50 -0.75 11.37 -11.22
CA VAL A 50 -0.73 12.78 -10.79
C VAL A 50 0.66 13.27 -10.38
N ASN A 51 1.56 12.34 -10.06
CA ASN A 51 2.95 12.64 -9.69
C ASN A 51 3.95 12.32 -10.81
N GLY A 52 3.47 12.08 -12.04
CA GLY A 52 4.33 11.84 -13.22
C GLY A 52 4.92 10.43 -13.29
N GLY A 53 4.39 9.47 -12.55
CA GLY A 53 4.74 8.05 -12.64
C GLY A 53 4.07 7.36 -13.82
N ARG A 54 4.31 6.06 -13.95
CA ARG A 54 3.74 5.19 -14.99
C ARG A 54 3.05 3.99 -14.37
N CYS A 55 1.91 3.59 -14.92
CA CYS A 55 1.17 2.40 -14.51
C CYS A 55 1.26 1.32 -15.55
N ILE A 56 1.67 0.13 -15.15
CA ILE A 56 1.60 -1.08 -15.97
C ILE A 56 0.32 -1.80 -15.54
N LEU A 57 -0.75 -1.61 -16.33
CA LEU A 57 -2.05 -2.20 -16.04
C LEU A 57 -2.06 -3.68 -16.43
N ILE A 58 -2.59 -4.51 -15.54
CA ILE A 58 -2.72 -5.94 -15.73
C ILE A 58 -4.21 -6.29 -15.81
N PRO A 59 -4.72 -6.64 -17.01
CA PRO A 59 -6.14 -6.94 -17.17
C PRO A 59 -6.59 -8.21 -16.42
N ARG A 60 -5.67 -9.17 -16.29
CA ARG A 60 -5.95 -10.45 -15.61
C ARG A 60 -4.73 -10.90 -14.84
N PHE A 61 -4.92 -11.12 -13.55
CA PHE A 61 -3.88 -11.60 -12.65
C PHE A 61 -3.81 -13.14 -12.63
N THR A 62 -2.59 -13.66 -12.75
CA THR A 62 -2.19 -14.97 -12.27
C THR A 62 -0.81 -14.83 -11.61
N PRO A 63 -0.45 -15.65 -10.59
CA PRO A 63 0.86 -15.55 -9.97
C PRO A 63 2.00 -15.69 -10.98
N GLN A 64 1.91 -16.61 -11.92
CA GLN A 64 2.92 -16.85 -12.98
C GLN A 64 3.09 -15.63 -13.87
N THR A 65 1.99 -15.10 -14.40
CA THR A 65 2.00 -13.89 -15.23
C THR A 65 2.59 -12.70 -14.46
N TYR A 66 2.30 -12.59 -13.17
CA TYR A 66 2.85 -11.52 -12.34
C TYR A 66 4.37 -11.61 -12.21
N ALA A 67 4.92 -12.80 -11.96
CA ALA A 67 6.36 -13.02 -11.90
C ALA A 67 7.06 -12.69 -13.24
N GLU A 68 6.45 -13.08 -14.37
CA GLU A 68 6.93 -12.72 -15.70
C GLU A 68 6.94 -11.21 -15.95
N LEU A 69 5.89 -10.51 -15.48
CA LEU A 69 5.79 -9.06 -15.59
C LEU A 69 6.79 -8.33 -14.70
N LEU A 70 7.10 -8.85 -13.52
CA LEU A 70 8.20 -8.34 -12.68
C LEU A 70 9.53 -8.44 -13.43
N LYS A 71 9.85 -9.60 -14.01
CA LYS A 71 11.07 -9.79 -14.82
C LYS A 71 11.12 -8.84 -16.04
N LYS A 72 10.02 -8.75 -16.78
CA LYS A 72 9.94 -7.99 -18.03
C LYS A 72 9.97 -6.47 -17.82
N HIS A 73 9.20 -5.97 -16.88
CA HIS A 73 8.98 -4.52 -16.75
C HIS A 73 9.86 -3.86 -15.69
N LYS A 74 10.42 -4.63 -14.78
CA LYS A 74 11.26 -4.13 -13.68
C LYS A 74 10.61 -2.90 -13.00
N PRO A 75 9.43 -3.05 -12.39
CA PRO A 75 8.72 -1.93 -11.76
C PRO A 75 9.50 -1.39 -10.57
N ASN A 76 9.28 -0.13 -10.24
CA ASN A 76 9.85 0.50 -9.06
C ASN A 76 8.98 0.31 -7.82
N PHE A 77 7.69 0.14 -8.04
CA PHE A 77 6.69 -0.04 -6.98
C PHE A 77 5.76 -1.20 -7.30
N ILE A 78 5.42 -1.94 -6.26
CA ILE A 78 4.36 -2.96 -6.28
C ILE A 78 3.47 -2.78 -5.05
N ALA A 79 2.18 -3.01 -5.23
CA ALA A 79 1.19 -2.97 -4.18
C ALA A 79 0.25 -4.17 -4.31
N GLY A 80 -0.13 -4.75 -3.18
CA GLY A 80 -1.00 -5.92 -3.18
C GLY A 80 -1.51 -6.30 -1.81
N VAL A 81 -2.38 -7.28 -1.81
CA VAL A 81 -2.86 -7.93 -0.59
C VAL A 81 -1.89 -9.04 -0.14
N PRO A 82 -1.90 -9.44 1.15
CA PRO A 82 -1.00 -10.49 1.66
C PRO A 82 -1.01 -11.78 0.86
N THR A 83 -2.18 -12.21 0.39
CA THR A 83 -2.33 -13.43 -0.43
C THR A 83 -1.57 -13.38 -1.75
N LEU A 84 -1.34 -12.19 -2.32
CA LEU A 84 -0.48 -12.03 -3.49
C LEU A 84 0.97 -12.40 -3.17
N TYR A 85 1.50 -11.89 -2.06
CA TYR A 85 2.86 -12.15 -1.66
C TYR A 85 3.07 -13.62 -1.29
N GLU A 86 2.10 -14.21 -0.62
CA GLU A 86 2.12 -15.64 -0.36
C GLU A 86 2.11 -16.48 -1.64
N ALA A 87 1.33 -16.08 -2.65
CA ALA A 87 1.31 -16.74 -3.95
C ALA A 87 2.66 -16.63 -4.67
N LEU A 88 3.32 -15.47 -4.62
CA LEU A 88 4.65 -15.29 -5.20
C LEU A 88 5.71 -16.22 -4.57
N LEU A 89 5.68 -16.39 -3.26
CA LEU A 89 6.61 -17.28 -2.54
C LEU A 89 6.48 -18.76 -2.94
N ARG A 90 5.38 -19.15 -3.59
CA ARG A 90 5.12 -20.52 -4.03
C ARG A 90 5.46 -20.78 -5.50
N ILE A 91 5.86 -19.76 -6.25
CA ILE A 91 6.19 -19.92 -7.67
C ILE A 91 7.59 -20.50 -7.81
N PRO A 92 7.76 -21.64 -8.51
CA PRO A 92 9.09 -22.17 -8.80
C PRO A 92 9.77 -21.38 -9.92
N GLY A 93 11.10 -21.46 -10.00
CA GLY A 93 11.87 -20.88 -11.11
C GLY A 93 12.01 -19.35 -11.02
N LEU A 94 12.07 -18.81 -9.81
CA LEU A 94 12.32 -17.40 -9.57
C LEU A 94 13.76 -17.10 -9.16
N GLU A 95 14.65 -18.06 -9.19
CA GLU A 95 16.04 -17.95 -8.72
C GLU A 95 16.81 -16.80 -9.41
N ASP A 96 16.48 -16.54 -10.67
CA ASP A 96 17.09 -15.46 -11.48
C ASP A 96 16.31 -14.14 -11.44
N LEU A 97 15.26 -14.04 -10.61
CA LEU A 97 14.48 -12.81 -10.50
C LEU A 97 15.31 -11.71 -9.83
N ASP A 98 15.52 -10.61 -10.52
CA ASP A 98 16.23 -9.44 -9.99
C ASP A 98 15.21 -8.34 -9.64
N LEU A 99 15.07 -8.06 -8.35
CA LEU A 99 14.17 -7.06 -7.78
C LEU A 99 14.92 -5.81 -7.28
N SER A 100 16.18 -5.62 -7.67
CA SER A 100 16.97 -4.45 -7.29
C SER A 100 16.36 -3.11 -7.76
N CYS A 101 15.46 -3.17 -8.73
CA CYS A 101 14.73 -2.00 -9.23
C CYS A 101 13.64 -1.49 -8.28
N LEU A 102 13.22 -2.30 -7.29
CA LEU A 102 12.16 -1.93 -6.37
C LEU A 102 12.60 -0.83 -5.40
N LYS A 103 11.75 0.17 -5.25
CA LYS A 103 11.84 1.29 -4.32
C LYS A 103 10.76 1.26 -3.25
N GLY A 104 9.69 0.49 -3.46
CA GLY A 104 8.62 0.31 -2.50
C GLY A 104 7.76 -0.92 -2.79
N VAL A 105 7.40 -1.60 -1.70
CA VAL A 105 6.50 -2.75 -1.68
C VAL A 105 5.44 -2.49 -0.61
N PHE A 106 4.17 -2.45 -1.01
CA PHE A 106 3.06 -2.07 -0.13
C PHE A 106 2.08 -3.20 0.04
N SER A 107 1.76 -3.53 1.29
CA SER A 107 0.70 -4.47 1.65
C SER A 107 -0.45 -3.73 2.31
N GLY A 108 -1.67 -4.04 1.90
CA GLY A 108 -2.88 -3.47 2.48
C GLY A 108 -4.12 -4.26 2.07
N GLY A 109 -5.29 -3.81 2.55
CA GLY A 109 -6.58 -4.44 2.24
C GLY A 109 -6.88 -5.71 3.05
N ASP A 110 -5.88 -6.25 3.75
CA ASP A 110 -6.01 -7.34 4.71
C ASP A 110 -4.82 -7.31 5.66
N SER A 111 -4.92 -8.01 6.78
CA SER A 111 -3.87 -8.10 7.80
C SER A 111 -2.67 -8.89 7.30
N LEU A 112 -1.49 -8.28 7.34
CA LEU A 112 -0.23 -8.92 7.02
C LEU A 112 0.34 -9.61 8.27
N SER A 113 0.35 -10.94 8.28
CA SER A 113 0.96 -11.65 9.41
C SER A 113 2.47 -11.36 9.51
N VAL A 114 2.97 -11.29 10.74
CA VAL A 114 4.41 -11.09 11.01
C VAL A 114 5.26 -12.15 10.30
N GLU A 115 4.79 -13.40 10.29
CA GLU A 115 5.48 -14.51 9.62
C GLU A 115 5.57 -14.29 8.11
N LEU A 116 4.45 -13.95 7.46
CA LEU A 116 4.43 -13.70 6.02
C LEU A 116 5.32 -12.51 5.66
N LYS A 117 5.26 -11.42 6.45
CA LYS A 117 6.16 -10.28 6.25
C LYS A 117 7.62 -10.70 6.28
N LYS A 118 8.05 -11.42 7.33
CA LYS A 118 9.45 -11.91 7.47
C LYS A 118 9.87 -12.79 6.30
N ARG A 119 9.01 -13.69 5.85
CA ARG A 119 9.27 -14.58 4.69
C ARG A 119 9.41 -13.79 3.40
N PHE A 120 8.54 -12.80 3.19
CA PHE A 120 8.58 -12.01 1.96
C PHE A 120 9.72 -11.00 1.97
N ASP A 121 10.07 -10.39 3.10
CA ASP A 121 11.26 -9.54 3.23
C ASP A 121 12.55 -10.33 2.95
N LYS A 122 12.63 -11.58 3.43
CA LYS A 122 13.72 -12.48 3.08
C LYS A 122 13.78 -12.75 1.58
N PHE A 123 12.65 -13.06 0.95
CA PHE A 123 12.55 -13.24 -0.50
C PHE A 123 13.02 -11.99 -1.27
N LEU A 124 12.58 -10.80 -0.88
CA LEU A 124 13.01 -9.53 -1.47
C LEU A 124 14.54 -9.40 -1.41
N LYS A 125 15.13 -9.65 -0.26
CA LYS A 125 16.59 -9.59 -0.04
C LYS A 125 17.35 -10.61 -0.87
N GLU A 126 16.88 -11.85 -0.95
CA GLU A 126 17.46 -12.91 -1.77
C GLU A 126 17.44 -12.56 -3.27
N HIS A 127 16.44 -11.74 -3.69
CA HIS A 127 16.30 -11.24 -5.05
C HIS A 127 16.84 -9.80 -5.23
N LYS A 128 17.80 -9.40 -4.39
CA LYS A 128 18.57 -8.13 -4.48
C LYS A 128 17.78 -6.85 -4.19
N ALA A 129 16.56 -6.93 -3.69
CA ALA A 129 15.89 -5.73 -3.22
C ALA A 129 16.52 -5.23 -1.90
N THR A 130 16.56 -3.91 -1.75
CA THR A 130 17.12 -3.25 -0.54
C THR A 130 16.03 -2.66 0.35
N ILE A 131 14.79 -2.97 0.06
CA ILE A 131 13.60 -2.47 0.76
C ILE A 131 12.81 -3.62 1.38
N GLU A 132 11.99 -3.31 2.36
CA GLU A 132 11.08 -4.24 3.00
C GLU A 132 9.62 -3.93 2.65
N VAL A 133 8.73 -4.88 2.93
CA VAL A 133 7.29 -4.67 2.81
C VAL A 133 6.84 -3.63 3.85
N ARG A 134 6.11 -2.65 3.39
CA ARG A 134 5.46 -1.63 4.22
C ARG A 134 3.96 -1.89 4.25
N GLU A 135 3.43 -2.06 5.45
CA GLU A 135 2.00 -2.28 5.66
C GLU A 135 1.28 -0.95 5.80
N GLY A 136 0.11 -0.84 5.17
CA GLY A 136 -0.78 0.29 5.28
C GLY A 136 -2.21 -0.15 5.57
N TYR A 137 -2.97 0.75 6.20
CA TYR A 137 -4.38 0.56 6.50
C TYR A 137 -5.19 1.71 5.93
N GLY A 138 -6.42 1.41 5.61
CA GLY A 138 -7.44 2.37 5.20
C GLY A 138 -8.71 1.70 4.77
N THR A 139 -9.71 2.52 4.53
CA THR A 139 -11.05 2.10 4.12
C THR A 139 -11.49 2.92 2.90
N THR A 140 -12.57 2.51 2.23
CA THR A 140 -13.11 3.26 1.09
C THR A 140 -13.53 4.68 1.49
N GLU A 141 -13.93 4.88 2.74
CA GLU A 141 -14.33 6.16 3.32
C GLU A 141 -13.19 7.19 3.39
N CYS A 142 -11.94 6.74 3.26
CA CYS A 142 -10.78 7.62 3.10
C CYS A 142 -10.04 7.36 1.78
N VAL A 143 -10.78 7.13 0.71
CA VAL A 143 -10.35 6.68 -0.62
C VAL A 143 -9.84 5.24 -0.58
N THR A 144 -8.82 4.93 0.26
CA THR A 144 -8.28 3.59 0.39
C THR A 144 -7.20 3.46 1.48
N ALA A 145 -6.36 4.46 1.66
CA ALA A 145 -5.23 4.40 2.59
C ALA A 145 -5.16 5.67 3.43
N SER A 146 -4.89 5.52 4.70
CA SER A 146 -4.81 6.62 5.67
C SER A 146 -3.56 6.57 6.54
N CYS A 147 -2.83 5.44 6.52
CA CYS A 147 -1.54 5.29 7.19
C CYS A 147 -0.63 4.31 6.44
N LEU A 148 0.64 4.34 6.79
CA LEU A 148 1.65 3.46 6.23
C LEU A 148 2.82 3.29 7.21
N THR A 149 3.41 2.11 7.27
CA THR A 149 4.67 1.88 7.98
C THR A 149 5.75 2.83 7.45
N PRO A 150 6.44 3.61 8.31
CA PRO A 150 7.53 4.50 7.88
C PRO A 150 8.72 3.75 7.26
N TYR A 151 9.52 4.50 6.49
CA TYR A 151 10.76 4.00 5.92
C TYR A 151 11.78 3.71 6.99
N HIS A 152 12.37 2.80 7.33
CA HIS A 152 13.36 2.56 8.40
C HIS A 152 12.81 2.49 9.84
N MET A 153 11.50 2.49 10.02
CA MET A 153 10.88 2.32 11.33
C MET A 153 9.70 1.37 11.19
N SER A 154 9.89 0.13 11.61
CA SER A 154 8.80 -0.86 11.67
C SER A 154 8.61 -1.38 13.08
N ARG A 155 7.37 -1.57 13.48
CA ARG A 155 6.98 -2.29 14.67
C ARG A 155 6.14 -3.49 14.25
N GLU A 156 6.49 -4.68 14.70
CA GLU A 156 5.73 -5.89 14.39
C GLU A 156 4.24 -5.74 14.78
N GLY A 157 3.35 -6.12 13.87
CA GLY A 157 1.90 -6.01 14.05
C GLY A 157 1.33 -4.59 13.95
N SER A 158 2.13 -3.58 13.57
CA SER A 158 1.65 -2.22 13.38
C SER A 158 1.32 -1.92 11.93
N ILE A 159 0.19 -1.27 11.70
CA ILE A 159 -0.23 -0.73 10.40
C ILE A 159 0.49 0.57 10.00
N GLY A 160 1.39 1.07 10.83
CA GLY A 160 2.16 2.28 10.58
C GLY A 160 1.63 3.53 11.30
N ILE A 161 1.96 4.68 10.74
CA ILE A 161 1.54 6.00 11.24
C ILE A 161 0.63 6.69 10.21
N PRO A 162 -0.27 7.58 10.66
CA PRO A 162 -1.11 8.35 9.75
C PRO A 162 -0.32 9.10 8.69
N PHE A 163 -0.91 9.27 7.51
CA PHE A 163 -0.35 10.13 6.47
C PHE A 163 -0.31 11.60 6.91
N PRO A 164 0.51 12.44 6.28
CA PRO A 164 0.46 13.89 6.51
C PRO A 164 -0.97 14.43 6.42
N ASP A 165 -1.32 15.36 7.32
CA ASP A 165 -2.66 15.94 7.44
C ASP A 165 -3.79 14.94 7.74
N THR A 166 -3.44 13.74 8.22
CA THR A 166 -4.40 12.74 8.70
C THR A 166 -4.22 12.55 10.19
N PHE A 167 -5.31 12.66 10.94
CA PHE A 167 -5.33 12.56 12.39
C PHE A 167 -6.17 11.36 12.83
N TYR A 168 -5.66 10.59 13.78
CA TYR A 168 -6.34 9.46 14.39
C TYR A 168 -6.61 9.73 15.85
N LYS A 169 -7.77 9.29 16.32
CA LYS A 169 -8.05 9.04 17.74
C LYS A 169 -8.71 7.68 17.91
N ILE A 170 -8.51 7.06 19.05
CA ILE A 170 -9.18 5.82 19.41
C ILE A 170 -10.25 6.17 20.43
N VAL A 171 -11.47 5.76 20.16
CA VAL A 171 -12.61 6.03 21.05
C VAL A 171 -13.24 4.73 21.54
N ARG A 172 -13.93 4.80 22.67
CA ARG A 172 -14.78 3.70 23.15
C ARG A 172 -15.88 3.44 22.13
N VAL A 173 -16.01 2.19 21.71
CA VAL A 173 -16.98 1.78 20.68
C VAL A 173 -18.37 2.33 20.95
N GLY A 174 -18.94 3.00 19.94
CA GLY A 174 -20.27 3.62 20.00
C GLY A 174 -20.34 4.93 20.82
N THR A 175 -19.22 5.54 21.15
CA THR A 175 -19.15 6.83 21.89
C THR A 175 -18.11 7.76 21.26
N GLU A 176 -18.01 9.00 21.74
CA GLU A 176 -16.97 9.95 21.38
C GLU A 176 -15.82 10.02 22.41
N GLU A 177 -15.90 9.18 23.47
CA GLU A 177 -14.91 9.16 24.57
C GLU A 177 -13.57 8.64 24.04
N GLU A 178 -12.56 9.51 24.02
CA GLU A 178 -11.20 9.14 23.62
C GLU A 178 -10.56 8.25 24.69
N LEU A 179 -9.94 7.15 24.23
CA LEU A 179 -9.25 6.18 25.07
C LEU A 179 -7.76 6.53 25.17
N PRO A 180 -7.14 6.26 26.34
CA PRO A 180 -5.70 6.41 26.49
C PRO A 180 -4.91 5.44 25.63
N TYR A 181 -3.63 5.76 25.39
CA TYR A 181 -2.74 4.89 24.61
C TYR A 181 -2.62 3.50 25.25
N GLY A 182 -2.74 2.48 24.40
CA GLY A 182 -2.66 1.07 24.77
C GLY A 182 -4.01 0.40 25.02
N GLU A 183 -5.10 1.15 24.98
CA GLU A 183 -6.45 0.59 25.00
C GLU A 183 -6.99 0.35 23.59
N GLU A 184 -7.79 -0.71 23.45
CA GLU A 184 -8.44 -1.07 22.19
C GLU A 184 -9.77 -0.34 22.05
N GLY A 185 -10.07 0.18 20.85
CA GLY A 185 -11.30 0.88 20.57
C GLY A 185 -11.56 1.09 19.08
N GLU A 186 -12.51 1.95 18.79
CA GLU A 186 -12.90 2.34 17.43
C GLU A 186 -11.97 3.42 16.89
N ILE A 187 -11.47 3.23 15.66
CA ILE A 187 -10.60 4.21 14.99
C ILE A 187 -11.45 5.32 14.41
N CYS A 188 -11.28 6.54 14.90
CA CYS A 188 -11.78 7.75 14.26
C CYS A 188 -10.65 8.43 13.51
N LEU A 189 -10.90 8.81 12.28
CA LEU A 189 -9.92 9.52 11.47
C LEU A 189 -10.49 10.82 10.89
N SER A 190 -9.64 11.81 10.74
CA SER A 190 -9.93 13.09 10.12
C SER A 190 -8.80 13.45 9.16
N GLY A 191 -9.14 14.00 8.01
CA GLY A 191 -8.15 14.41 7.02
C GLY A 191 -8.76 14.67 5.64
N PRO A 192 -7.95 15.13 4.69
CA PRO A 192 -8.43 15.58 3.38
C PRO A 192 -8.90 14.41 2.48
N THR A 193 -8.59 13.17 2.84
CA THR A 193 -9.03 11.97 2.09
C THR A 193 -10.40 11.46 2.53
N VAL A 194 -10.95 11.97 3.64
CA VAL A 194 -12.24 11.52 4.18
C VAL A 194 -13.37 11.86 3.22
N MET A 195 -14.26 10.90 3.01
CA MET A 195 -15.43 11.01 2.13
C MET A 195 -16.32 12.21 2.48
N MET A 196 -17.14 12.61 1.53
CA MET A 196 -18.13 13.66 1.74
C MET A 196 -19.40 13.12 2.44
N GLU A 197 -19.86 11.95 2.02
CA GLU A 197 -21.05 11.28 2.58
C GLU A 197 -21.16 9.82 2.07
N TYR A 198 -22.11 9.07 2.65
CA TYR A 198 -22.51 7.73 2.19
C TYR A 198 -23.49 7.75 1.01
#